data_73a8c96457ef8ff1a80d9aabfc3c2062
#
_entry.id   73a8c96457ef8ff1a80d9aabfc3c2062
#
_cell.length_a   1.000
_cell.length_b   1.000
_cell.length_c   1.000
_cell.angle_alpha   90.00
_cell.angle_beta   90.00
_cell.angle_gamma   90.00
#
_symmetry.space_group_name_H-M   'P 1'
#
loop_
_entity.id
_entity.type
_entity.pdbx_description
1 polymer ?
#
loop_
_entity_poly.entity_id
_entity_poly.type
_entity_poly.pdbx_seq_one_letter_code
_entity_poly.pdbx_strand_id
1 'polypeptide(L)'
;YILSFIKLYELPFGGSITAASMLPLLAYGYMAGPLWGTIAGFVYFLLQLTQGLYFLTPLQFALDYVVPFIVLGTLSGVFRTKNTAFNLYGGFALAVVARYLCHFVAGFVFWGEYAADYGFNSPVLYSLVYNSFVLVDAIPCFILISIPAIKKLFRRLPKKQKIENAEA
;
A
#
# COMPACT_ATOMS: atom_id res chain seq x y z
N TYR A 1 -3.49 -9.66 5.45
CA TYR A 1 -4.25 -10.51 4.51
C TYR A 1 -5.70 -10.69 4.95
N ILE A 2 -5.98 -11.17 6.17
CA ILE A 2 -7.37 -11.40 6.66
C ILE A 2 -8.26 -10.16 6.50
N LEU A 3 -7.75 -8.97 6.79
CA LEU A 3 -8.51 -7.72 6.65
C LEU A 3 -8.88 -7.40 5.20
N SER A 4 -8.21 -7.95 4.19
CA SER A 4 -8.56 -7.73 2.79
C SER A 4 -9.83 -8.45 2.35
N PHE A 5 -10.33 -9.40 3.13
CA PHE A 5 -11.65 -10.01 2.91
C PHE A 5 -12.80 -9.14 3.43
N ILE A 6 -12.52 -8.16 4.29
CA ILE A 6 -13.53 -7.21 4.79
C ILE A 6 -13.59 -6.04 3.81
N LYS A 7 -14.32 -6.24 2.71
CA LYS A 7 -14.51 -5.24 1.67
C LYS A 7 -15.69 -4.34 2.03
N LEU A 8 -15.42 -3.07 2.17
CA LEU A 8 -16.44 -2.03 2.42
C LEU A 8 -17.11 -1.61 1.11
N TYR A 9 -16.33 -1.63 0.02
CA TYR A 9 -16.81 -1.35 -1.33
C TYR A 9 -15.94 -2.09 -2.35
N GLU A 10 -16.57 -2.63 -3.40
CA GLU A 10 -15.88 -3.27 -4.52
C GLU A 10 -16.08 -2.45 -5.78
N LEU A 11 -14.97 -2.19 -6.49
CA LEU A 11 -14.99 -1.55 -7.79
C LEU A 11 -14.95 -2.60 -8.90
N PRO A 12 -15.42 -2.27 -10.12
CA PRO A 12 -15.19 -3.10 -11.29
C PRO A 12 -13.70 -3.43 -11.47
N PHE A 13 -13.39 -4.56 -12.09
CA PHE A 13 -12.00 -5.02 -12.37
C PHE A 13 -11.13 -5.27 -11.12
N GLY A 14 -11.72 -5.46 -9.94
CA GLY A 14 -11.03 -5.98 -8.75
C GLY A 14 -10.51 -4.95 -7.76
N GLY A 15 -10.66 -3.65 -8.01
CA GLY A 15 -10.36 -2.64 -7.00
C GLY A 15 -11.30 -2.77 -5.80
N SER A 16 -10.80 -2.56 -4.58
CA SER A 16 -11.65 -2.60 -3.38
C SER A 16 -11.18 -1.65 -2.30
N ILE A 17 -12.14 -1.11 -1.55
CA ILE A 17 -11.90 -0.35 -0.32
C ILE A 17 -12.16 -1.29 0.84
N THR A 18 -11.19 -1.43 1.72
CA THR A 18 -11.18 -2.45 2.78
C THR A 18 -11.13 -1.82 4.18
N ALA A 19 -11.31 -2.64 5.21
CA ALA A 19 -11.18 -2.23 6.60
C ALA A 19 -9.69 -2.14 7.04
N ALA A 20 -8.93 -1.18 6.46
CA ALA A 20 -7.52 -0.94 6.75
C ALA A 20 -6.59 -2.13 6.43
N SER A 21 -6.83 -2.87 5.34
CA SER A 21 -6.03 -4.06 4.99
C SER A 21 -4.55 -3.76 4.73
N MET A 22 -4.21 -2.53 4.34
CA MET A 22 -2.82 -2.08 4.17
C MET A 22 -2.08 -1.90 5.50
N LEU A 23 -2.79 -1.64 6.61
CA LEU A 23 -2.17 -1.25 7.88
C LEU A 23 -1.16 -2.27 8.42
N PRO A 24 -1.43 -3.58 8.45
CA PRO A 24 -0.46 -4.55 8.95
C PRO A 24 0.86 -4.56 8.17
N LEU A 25 0.80 -4.44 6.83
CA LEU A 25 1.99 -4.42 6.00
C LEU A 25 2.78 -3.11 6.18
N LEU A 26 2.09 -1.96 6.18
CA LEU A 26 2.67 -0.65 6.48
C LEU A 26 3.35 -0.63 7.85
N ALA A 27 2.67 -1.17 8.86
CA ALA A 27 3.18 -1.27 10.23
C ALA A 27 4.44 -2.13 10.30
N TYR A 28 4.42 -3.30 9.67
CA TYR A 28 5.56 -4.21 9.67
C TYR A 28 6.78 -3.59 8.97
N GLY A 29 6.60 -2.99 7.78
CA GLY A 29 7.69 -2.31 7.09
C GLY A 29 8.28 -1.15 7.91
N TYR A 30 7.42 -0.35 8.55
CA TYR A 30 7.86 0.71 9.47
C TYR A 30 8.70 0.17 10.64
N MET A 31 8.29 -0.96 11.24
CA MET A 31 8.97 -1.56 12.39
C MET A 31 10.25 -2.29 12.01
N ALA A 32 10.18 -3.15 11.02
CA ALA A 32 11.25 -4.06 10.63
C ALA A 32 12.24 -3.47 9.61
N GLY A 33 11.85 -2.40 8.91
CA GLY A 33 12.68 -1.73 7.91
C GLY A 33 12.42 -2.16 6.48
N PRO A 34 13.06 -1.47 5.52
CA PRO A 34 12.77 -1.64 4.10
C PRO A 34 12.97 -3.07 3.59
N LEU A 35 14.06 -3.73 3.97
CA LEU A 35 14.35 -5.09 3.52
C LEU A 35 13.26 -6.09 3.95
N TRP A 36 12.93 -6.10 5.23
CA TRP A 36 11.89 -6.98 5.76
C TRP A 36 10.50 -6.57 5.28
N GLY A 37 10.28 -5.27 5.08
CA GLY A 37 9.08 -4.75 4.44
C GLY A 37 8.91 -5.25 3.00
N THR A 38 9.99 -5.31 2.22
CA THR A 38 10.01 -5.90 0.87
C THR A 38 9.61 -7.37 0.89
N ILE A 39 10.24 -8.15 1.78
CA ILE A 39 9.93 -9.59 1.92
C ILE A 39 8.45 -9.79 2.31
N ALA A 40 7.97 -9.03 3.29
CA ALA A 40 6.58 -9.09 3.72
C ALA A 40 5.60 -8.68 2.62
N GLY A 41 5.95 -7.66 1.82
CA GLY A 41 5.17 -7.23 0.65
C GLY A 41 5.08 -8.33 -0.40
N PHE A 42 6.19 -9.00 -0.67
CA PHE A 42 6.20 -10.14 -1.59
C PHE A 42 5.34 -11.32 -1.08
N VAL A 43 5.47 -11.66 0.20
CA VAL A 43 4.61 -12.70 0.82
C VAL A 43 3.13 -12.28 0.78
N TYR A 44 2.83 -11.02 1.06
CA TYR A 44 1.46 -10.51 0.98
C TYR A 44 0.91 -10.61 -0.44
N PHE A 45 1.69 -10.27 -1.46
CA PHE A 45 1.35 -10.48 -2.86
C PHE A 45 0.99 -11.95 -3.13
N LEU A 46 1.84 -12.90 -2.72
CA LEU A 46 1.56 -14.34 -2.92
C LEU A 46 0.24 -14.76 -2.27
N LEU A 47 -0.08 -14.26 -1.09
CA LEU A 47 -1.35 -14.51 -0.43
C LEU A 47 -2.54 -13.92 -1.21
N GLN A 48 -2.37 -12.74 -1.83
CA GLN A 48 -3.42 -12.12 -2.63
C GLN A 48 -3.78 -12.91 -3.90
N LEU A 49 -2.88 -13.75 -4.41
CA LEU A 49 -3.18 -14.65 -5.54
C LEU A 49 -4.37 -15.57 -5.26
N THR A 50 -4.64 -15.86 -4.00
CA THR A 50 -5.75 -16.75 -3.58
C THR A 50 -7.12 -16.07 -3.64
N GLN A 51 -7.19 -14.75 -3.83
CA GLN A 51 -8.45 -13.99 -3.89
C GLN A 51 -9.03 -13.84 -5.30
N GLY A 52 -8.40 -14.49 -6.27
CA GLY A 52 -8.72 -14.34 -7.68
C GLY A 52 -7.92 -13.21 -8.33
N LEU A 53 -7.56 -13.42 -9.57
CA LEU A 53 -6.76 -12.50 -10.36
C LEU A 53 -7.48 -12.16 -11.63
N TYR A 54 -7.40 -10.89 -11.99
CA TYR A 54 -7.77 -10.44 -13.32
C TYR A 54 -6.56 -9.75 -13.94
N PHE A 55 -5.95 -10.37 -14.94
CA PHE A 55 -4.80 -9.79 -15.63
C PHE A 55 -4.82 -10.10 -17.12
N LEU A 56 -4.25 -9.18 -17.90
CA LEU A 56 -4.20 -9.23 -19.35
C LEU A 56 -2.79 -9.60 -19.84
N THR A 57 -1.77 -9.03 -19.21
CA THR A 57 -0.37 -9.20 -19.60
C THR A 57 0.53 -9.38 -18.37
N PRO A 58 1.73 -10.01 -18.52
CA PRO A 58 2.68 -10.12 -17.40
C PRO A 58 3.12 -8.77 -16.82
N LEU A 59 3.23 -7.73 -17.65
CA LEU A 59 3.62 -6.42 -17.19
C LEU A 59 2.51 -5.74 -16.37
N GLN A 60 1.26 -5.84 -16.83
CA GLN A 60 0.10 -5.35 -16.08
C GLN A 60 0.00 -6.11 -14.74
N PHE A 61 0.15 -7.43 -14.75
CA PHE A 61 0.17 -8.23 -13.54
C PHE A 61 1.23 -7.76 -12.53
N ALA A 62 2.44 -7.46 -13.01
CA ALA A 62 3.50 -6.94 -12.14
C ALA A 62 3.12 -5.58 -11.52
N LEU A 63 2.54 -4.66 -12.31
CA LEU A 63 2.17 -3.32 -11.86
C LEU A 63 0.92 -3.27 -10.97
N ASP A 64 -0.01 -4.21 -11.14
CA ASP A 64 -1.24 -4.24 -10.34
C ASP A 64 -1.14 -5.13 -9.09
N TYR A 65 -0.32 -6.18 -9.13
CA TYR A 65 -0.29 -7.16 -8.04
C TYR A 65 1.07 -7.28 -7.35
N VAL A 66 2.19 -7.29 -8.07
CA VAL A 66 3.51 -7.55 -7.45
C VAL A 66 4.09 -6.27 -6.84
N VAL A 67 4.35 -5.29 -7.70
CA VAL A 67 5.06 -4.04 -7.32
C VAL A 67 4.30 -3.25 -6.26
N PRO A 68 2.96 -3.08 -6.31
CA PRO A 68 2.23 -2.30 -5.32
C PRO A 68 2.38 -2.79 -3.88
N PHE A 69 2.43 -4.10 -3.66
CA PHE A 69 2.61 -4.64 -2.32
C PHE A 69 4.07 -4.57 -1.85
N ILE A 70 5.02 -4.77 -2.78
CA ILE A 70 6.45 -4.62 -2.48
C ILE A 70 6.75 -3.18 -2.06
N VAL A 71 6.34 -2.18 -2.85
CA VAL A 71 6.61 -0.77 -2.51
C VAL A 71 5.89 -0.34 -1.23
N LEU A 72 4.69 -0.87 -0.98
CA LEU A 72 3.94 -0.59 0.24
C LEU A 72 4.73 -1.03 1.48
N GLY A 73 5.26 -2.24 1.49
CA GLY A 73 6.08 -2.75 2.58
C GLY A 73 7.44 -2.05 2.69
N THR A 74 8.12 -1.85 1.56
CA THR A 74 9.46 -1.26 1.52
C THR A 74 9.48 0.19 1.99
N LEU A 75 8.62 1.03 1.38
CA LEU A 75 8.67 2.48 1.57
C LEU A 75 8.09 2.91 2.91
N SER A 76 7.20 2.14 3.51
CA SER A 76 6.69 2.43 4.85
C SER A 76 7.79 2.51 5.92
N GLY A 77 8.90 1.81 5.71
CA GLY A 77 10.04 1.77 6.63
C GLY A 77 11.29 2.53 6.19
N VAL A 78 11.23 3.31 5.10
CA VAL A 78 12.43 3.95 4.51
C VAL A 78 12.97 5.10 5.36
N PHE A 79 12.11 5.86 6.02
CA PHE A 79 12.55 6.98 6.84
C PHE A 79 13.02 6.51 8.22
N ARG A 80 14.27 6.88 8.58
CA ARG A 80 14.95 6.54 9.83
C ARG A 80 15.55 7.78 10.50
N THR A 81 14.80 8.88 10.50
CA THR A 81 15.20 10.15 11.11
C THR A 81 14.98 10.14 12.63
N LYS A 82 15.46 11.20 13.33
CA LYS A 82 15.16 11.41 14.75
C LYS A 82 13.67 11.74 15.00
N ASN A 83 12.96 12.24 13.97
CA ASN A 83 11.54 12.55 14.06
C ASN A 83 10.69 11.29 13.79
N THR A 84 10.29 10.60 14.85
CA THR A 84 9.48 9.37 14.75
C THR A 84 8.09 9.61 14.16
N ALA A 85 7.52 10.80 14.31
CA ALA A 85 6.24 11.12 13.68
C ALA A 85 6.41 11.25 12.15
N PHE A 86 7.46 11.94 11.70
CA PHE A 86 7.78 12.01 10.27
C PHE A 86 8.06 10.63 9.70
N ASN A 87 8.84 9.79 10.39
CA ASN A 87 9.12 8.43 9.93
C ASN A 87 7.83 7.62 9.74
N LEU A 88 6.89 7.71 10.67
CA LEU A 88 5.62 6.99 10.60
C LEU A 88 4.72 7.53 9.50
N TYR A 89 4.33 8.79 9.59
CA TYR A 89 3.36 9.37 8.64
C TYR A 89 3.95 9.56 7.24
N GLY A 90 5.21 10.01 7.15
CA GLY A 90 5.90 10.20 5.88
C GLY A 90 6.17 8.87 5.16
N GLY A 91 6.58 7.83 5.90
CA GLY A 91 6.77 6.49 5.35
C GLY A 91 5.47 5.90 4.82
N PHE A 92 4.38 6.02 5.59
CA PHE A 92 3.07 5.54 5.17
C PHE A 92 2.54 6.30 3.96
N ALA A 93 2.64 7.64 3.97
CA ALA A 93 2.23 8.46 2.84
C ALA A 93 3.01 8.13 1.56
N LEU A 94 4.34 8.04 1.66
CA LEU A 94 5.18 7.68 0.52
C LEU A 94 4.82 6.29 -0.04
N ALA A 95 4.61 5.30 0.83
CA ALA A 95 4.25 3.95 0.44
C ALA A 95 2.88 3.90 -0.28
N VAL A 96 1.89 4.62 0.25
CA VAL A 96 0.55 4.70 -0.34
C VAL A 96 0.57 5.42 -1.69
N VAL A 97 1.31 6.55 -1.79
CA VAL A 97 1.47 7.28 -3.06
C VAL A 97 2.17 6.42 -4.10
N ALA A 98 3.24 5.72 -3.73
CA ALA A 98 3.93 4.81 -4.65
C ALA A 98 3.03 3.67 -5.13
N ARG A 99 2.23 3.07 -4.24
CA ARG A 99 1.22 2.08 -4.61
C ARG A 99 0.18 2.67 -5.58
N TYR A 100 -0.33 3.86 -5.29
CA TYR A 100 -1.26 4.56 -6.19
C TYR A 100 -0.65 4.78 -7.58
N LEU A 101 0.62 5.20 -7.66
CA LEU A 101 1.30 5.40 -8.93
C LEU A 101 1.46 4.10 -9.73
N CYS A 102 1.71 2.96 -9.09
CA CYS A 102 1.74 1.67 -9.78
C CYS A 102 0.38 1.37 -10.44
N HIS A 103 -0.70 1.47 -9.69
CA HIS A 103 -2.04 1.26 -10.23
C HIS A 103 -2.44 2.32 -11.26
N PHE A 104 -2.03 3.59 -11.05
CA PHE A 104 -2.27 4.65 -12.03
C PHE A 104 -1.61 4.33 -13.38
N VAL A 105 -0.34 3.92 -13.36
CA VAL A 105 0.36 3.55 -14.60
C VAL A 105 -0.28 2.32 -15.25
N ALA A 106 -0.61 1.30 -14.48
CA ALA A 106 -1.31 0.12 -14.98
C ALA A 106 -2.67 0.50 -15.60
N GLY A 107 -3.47 1.31 -14.90
CA GLY A 107 -4.77 1.77 -15.35
C GLY A 107 -4.70 2.61 -16.63
N PHE A 108 -3.71 3.50 -16.71
CA PHE A 108 -3.49 4.32 -17.91
C PHE A 108 -3.07 3.49 -19.12
N VAL A 109 -2.13 2.55 -18.93
CA VAL A 109 -1.51 1.80 -20.04
C VAL A 109 -2.39 0.64 -20.50
N PHE A 110 -3.01 -0.10 -19.59
CA PHE A 110 -3.69 -1.37 -19.90
C PHE A 110 -5.21 -1.30 -19.83
N TRP A 111 -5.76 -0.34 -19.07
CA TRP A 111 -7.21 -0.22 -18.85
C TRP A 111 -7.81 1.04 -19.47
N GLY A 112 -6.97 1.85 -20.14
CA GLY A 112 -7.38 3.12 -20.72
C GLY A 112 -8.46 3.00 -21.80
N GLU A 113 -8.57 1.86 -22.45
CA GLU A 113 -9.62 1.59 -23.45
C GLU A 113 -11.04 1.59 -22.86
N TYR A 114 -11.19 1.28 -21.57
CA TYR A 114 -12.47 1.31 -20.87
C TYR A 114 -12.88 2.72 -20.41
N ALA A 115 -12.06 3.75 -20.62
CA ALA A 115 -12.35 5.11 -20.17
C ALA A 115 -13.70 5.61 -20.69
N ALA A 116 -14.01 5.38 -21.98
CA ALA A 116 -15.26 5.82 -22.59
C ALA A 116 -16.49 5.15 -21.97
N ASP A 117 -16.42 3.87 -21.62
CA ASP A 117 -17.50 3.09 -21.00
C ASP A 117 -17.88 3.64 -19.62
N TYR A 118 -16.92 4.30 -18.95
CA TYR A 118 -17.10 4.96 -17.66
C TYR A 118 -17.34 6.48 -17.77
N GLY A 119 -17.58 6.99 -18.99
CA GLY A 119 -17.89 8.40 -19.23
C GLY A 119 -16.68 9.34 -19.18
N PHE A 120 -15.46 8.83 -19.30
CA PHE A 120 -14.24 9.64 -19.33
C PHE A 120 -13.74 9.86 -20.75
N ASN A 121 -13.43 11.10 -21.09
CA ASN A 121 -12.86 11.48 -22.39
C ASN A 121 -11.34 11.27 -22.48
N SER A 122 -10.70 10.79 -21.41
CA SER A 122 -9.25 10.61 -21.31
C SER A 122 -8.89 9.40 -20.49
N PRO A 123 -8.05 8.47 -21.01
CA PRO A 123 -7.50 7.36 -20.25
C PRO A 123 -6.74 7.79 -18.99
N VAL A 124 -6.05 8.93 -19.06
CA VAL A 124 -5.32 9.50 -17.92
C VAL A 124 -6.29 9.88 -16.80
N LEU A 125 -7.36 10.62 -17.15
CA LEU A 125 -8.36 11.04 -16.17
C LEU A 125 -9.11 9.84 -15.57
N TYR A 126 -9.48 8.87 -16.42
CA TYR A 126 -10.06 7.60 -15.99
C TYR A 126 -9.16 6.93 -14.94
N SER A 127 -7.88 6.74 -15.27
CA SER A 127 -6.94 6.04 -14.38
C SER A 127 -6.70 6.81 -13.08
N LEU A 128 -6.59 8.15 -13.12
CA LEU A 128 -6.47 8.98 -11.91
C LEU A 128 -7.66 8.79 -10.97
N VAL A 129 -8.87 8.86 -11.52
CA VAL A 129 -10.11 8.77 -10.72
C VAL A 129 -10.34 7.35 -10.25
N TYR A 130 -10.26 6.38 -11.14
CA TYR A 130 -10.49 4.97 -10.79
C TYR A 130 -9.54 4.51 -9.68
N ASN A 131 -8.24 4.72 -9.85
CA ASN A 131 -7.24 4.25 -8.90
C ASN A 131 -7.18 5.06 -7.59
N SER A 132 -7.93 6.16 -7.47
CA SER A 132 -8.07 6.91 -6.21
C SER A 132 -8.63 6.06 -5.06
N PHE A 133 -9.22 4.89 -5.35
CA PHE A 133 -9.62 3.93 -4.31
C PHE A 133 -8.47 3.57 -3.37
N VAL A 134 -7.21 3.53 -3.87
CA VAL A 134 -6.02 3.27 -3.05
C VAL A 134 -5.84 4.34 -1.98
N LEU A 135 -6.10 5.61 -2.33
CA LEU A 135 -6.00 6.74 -1.40
C LEU A 135 -7.14 6.69 -0.36
N VAL A 136 -8.35 6.34 -0.80
CA VAL A 136 -9.51 6.17 0.07
C VAL A 136 -9.30 4.99 1.02
N ASP A 137 -8.79 3.85 0.53
CA ASP A 137 -8.45 2.67 1.32
C ASP A 137 -7.34 2.94 2.37
N ALA A 138 -6.52 3.97 2.16
CA ALA A 138 -5.52 4.40 3.13
C ALA A 138 -6.10 5.22 4.29
N ILE A 139 -7.26 5.87 4.14
CA ILE A 139 -7.86 6.74 5.16
C ILE A 139 -8.03 6.01 6.51
N PRO A 140 -8.64 4.81 6.58
CA PRO A 140 -8.74 4.05 7.83
C PRO A 140 -7.37 3.78 8.46
N CYS A 141 -6.33 3.53 7.67
CA CYS A 141 -4.98 3.30 8.18
C CYS A 141 -4.44 4.55 8.89
N PHE A 142 -4.59 5.74 8.26
CA PHE A 142 -4.15 7.01 8.85
C PHE A 142 -4.96 7.40 10.09
N ILE A 143 -6.26 7.13 10.10
CA ILE A 143 -7.11 7.33 11.29
C ILE A 143 -6.60 6.47 12.45
N LEU A 144 -6.39 5.17 12.20
CA LEU A 144 -5.95 4.22 13.23
C LEU A 144 -4.61 4.61 13.84
N ILE A 145 -3.59 4.94 13.02
CA ILE A 145 -2.28 5.35 13.55
C ILE A 145 -2.29 6.72 14.26
N SER A 146 -3.34 7.51 14.06
CA SER A 146 -3.53 8.80 14.74
C SER A 146 -4.15 8.66 16.12
N ILE A 147 -4.77 7.51 16.44
CA ILE A 147 -5.28 7.21 17.78
C ILE A 147 -4.12 7.24 18.78
N PRO A 148 -4.19 8.01 19.88
CA PRO A 148 -3.06 8.23 20.80
C PRO A 148 -2.42 6.96 21.33
N ALA A 149 -3.23 5.93 21.65
CA ALA A 149 -2.74 4.65 22.13
C ALA A 149 -1.92 3.90 21.08
N ILE A 150 -2.41 3.85 19.82
CA ILE A 150 -1.74 3.21 18.69
C ILE A 150 -0.49 3.99 18.31
N LYS A 151 -0.58 5.31 18.23
CA LYS A 151 0.57 6.19 17.97
C LYS A 151 1.69 6.01 19.00
N LYS A 152 1.34 5.87 20.28
CA LYS A 152 2.31 5.61 21.36
C LYS A 152 2.99 4.26 21.19
N LEU A 153 2.24 3.23 20.76
CA LEU A 153 2.78 1.91 20.44
C LEU A 153 3.82 2.02 19.31
N PHE A 154 3.47 2.60 18.17
CA PHE A 154 4.38 2.77 17.02
C PHE A 154 5.64 3.57 17.36
N ARG A 155 5.56 4.57 18.23
CA ARG A 155 6.73 5.35 18.68
C ARG A 155 7.71 4.54 19.54
N ARG A 156 7.25 3.47 20.18
CA ARG A 156 8.08 2.62 21.07
C ARG A 156 8.81 1.49 20.32
N LEU A 157 8.21 0.99 19.24
CA LEU A 157 8.66 -0.20 18.53
C LEU A 157 10.02 -0.06 17.80
N PRO A 158 10.39 1.07 17.16
CA PRO A 158 11.71 1.20 16.49
C PRO A 158 12.92 1.25 17.40
N LYS A 159 12.77 1.21 18.72
CA LYS A 159 13.88 1.28 19.66
C LYS A 159 14.75 0.01 19.69
N LYS A 160 14.25 -1.12 19.21
CA LYS A 160 14.99 -2.40 19.21
C LYS A 160 16.22 -2.37 18.30
N GLN A 161 16.16 -1.67 17.18
CA GLN A 161 17.27 -1.58 16.21
C GLN A 161 18.44 -0.69 16.68
N LYS A 162 18.20 0.18 17.69
CA LYS A 162 19.27 1.00 18.29
C LYS A 162 20.17 0.21 19.23
N ILE A 163 19.70 -0.88 19.78
CA ILE A 163 20.45 -1.71 20.73
C ILE A 163 21.44 -2.61 19.96
N GLU A 164 21.02 -3.23 18.85
CA GLU A 164 21.91 -4.07 18.03
C GLU A 164 23.06 -3.28 17.37
N ASN A 165 22.83 -2.02 16.99
CA ASN A 165 23.88 -1.17 16.41
C ASN A 165 24.79 -0.49 17.47
N ALA A 166 24.45 -0.61 18.75
CA ALA A 166 25.29 -0.10 19.86
C ALA A 166 26.15 -1.20 20.50
N GLU A 167 25.85 -2.47 20.18
CA GLU A 167 26.58 -3.65 20.65
C GLU A 167 27.47 -4.27 19.55
N ALA A 168 27.45 -3.72 18.31
CA ALA A 168 28.31 -4.09 17.19
C ALA A 168 29.40 -3.04 16.93
#